data_f79e7f914b29befda53023186e56a911
#
_entry.id   f79e7f914b29befda53023186e56a911
#
_cell.length_a   1.000
_cell.length_b   1.000
_cell.length_c   1.000
_cell.angle_alpha   90.00
_cell.angle_beta   90.00
_cell.angle_gamma   90.00
#
_symmetry.space_group_name_H-M   'P 1'
#
loop_
_entity.id
_entity.type
_entity.pdbx_description
1 polymer ?
#
loop_
_entity_poly.entity_id
_entity_poly.type
_entity_poly.pdbx_seq_one_letter_code
_entity_poly.pdbx_strand_id
1 'polypeptide(L)'
;SSAASDVYKRQAKTVKPSARGEIEITSVNNEYLNRETLSVETLGRGFAWLDTGNHDMLLAAADFVSAFQKRQGLYISCIEEIAYKRGFITKEQLVELAQPLLKTAYGKYLIEIAEGL
;
A
#
# COMPACT_ATOMS: atom_id res chain seq x y z
N SER A 1 2.07 6.20 -9.54
CA SER A 1 1.83 6.90 -10.79
C SER A 1 2.37 6.10 -11.98
N SER A 2 1.77 6.25 -13.16
CA SER A 2 2.12 5.51 -14.37
C SER A 2 3.59 5.65 -14.78
N ALA A 3 4.17 6.84 -14.61
CA ALA A 3 5.56 7.12 -14.97
C ALA A 3 6.57 6.26 -14.17
N ALA A 4 6.39 6.13 -12.85
CA ALA A 4 7.27 5.28 -12.03
C ALA A 4 7.13 3.80 -12.42
N SER A 5 5.90 3.33 -12.70
CA SER A 5 5.63 1.98 -13.17
C SER A 5 6.30 1.70 -14.53
N ASP A 6 6.30 2.67 -15.45
CA ASP A 6 6.89 2.49 -16.78
C ASP A 6 8.42 2.48 -16.76
N VAL A 7 9.02 3.26 -15.85
CA VAL A 7 10.47 3.22 -15.61
C VAL A 7 10.89 1.85 -15.06
N TYR A 8 10.18 1.36 -14.04
CA TYR A 8 10.41 0.04 -13.46
C TYR A 8 10.26 -1.09 -14.48
N LYS A 9 9.21 -1.08 -15.29
CA LYS A 9 8.97 -2.07 -16.35
C LYS A 9 10.10 -2.06 -17.42
N ARG A 10 10.62 -0.90 -17.76
CA ARG A 10 11.75 -0.79 -18.70
C ARG A 10 13.02 -1.45 -18.14
N GLN A 11 13.33 -1.20 -16.87
CA GLN A 11 14.51 -1.79 -16.23
C GLN A 11 14.36 -3.31 -16.07
N ALA A 12 13.18 -3.79 -15.69
CA ALA A 12 12.90 -5.22 -15.58
C ALA A 12 13.14 -5.99 -16.89
N LYS A 13 12.98 -5.35 -18.05
CA LYS A 13 13.27 -5.95 -19.37
C LYS A 13 14.76 -6.14 -19.65
N THR A 14 15.62 -5.40 -18.98
CA THR A 14 17.10 -5.46 -19.19
C THR A 14 17.78 -6.41 -18.22
N VAL A 15 17.11 -6.82 -17.16
CA VAL A 15 17.65 -7.71 -16.12
C VAL A 15 17.49 -9.17 -16.54
N LYS A 16 18.54 -9.96 -16.36
CA LYS A 16 18.51 -11.40 -16.63
C LYS A 16 17.88 -12.15 -15.45
N PRO A 17 17.15 -13.24 -15.72
CA PRO A 17 16.63 -14.09 -14.66
C PRO A 17 17.76 -14.63 -13.74
N SER A 18 17.45 -14.78 -12.46
CA SER A 18 18.34 -15.42 -11.47
C SER A 18 18.49 -16.92 -11.73
N ALA A 19 19.31 -17.59 -10.91
CA ALA A 19 19.45 -19.05 -10.96
C ALA A 19 18.12 -19.79 -10.72
N ARG A 20 17.11 -19.12 -10.13
CA ARG A 20 15.74 -19.64 -9.93
C ARG A 20 14.83 -19.42 -11.13
N GLY A 21 15.31 -18.77 -12.19
CA GLY A 21 14.54 -18.45 -13.39
C GLY A 21 13.62 -17.23 -13.24
N GLU A 22 13.75 -16.47 -12.16
CA GLU A 22 12.91 -15.30 -11.83
C GLU A 22 13.68 -13.99 -12.02
N ILE A 23 12.97 -12.94 -12.40
CA ILE A 23 13.49 -11.57 -12.40
C ILE A 23 13.40 -11.02 -10.98
N GLU A 24 14.53 -10.96 -10.30
CA GLU A 24 14.64 -10.53 -8.91
C GLU A 24 14.62 -9.01 -8.78
N ILE A 25 13.86 -8.49 -7.82
CA ILE A 25 13.83 -7.05 -7.51
C ILE A 25 15.23 -6.53 -7.15
N THR A 26 16.03 -7.33 -6.47
CA THR A 26 17.43 -6.99 -6.12
C THR A 26 18.27 -6.70 -7.36
N SER A 27 18.09 -7.47 -8.43
CA SER A 27 18.81 -7.24 -9.69
C SER A 27 18.38 -5.93 -10.35
N VAL A 28 17.10 -5.58 -10.26
CA VAL A 28 16.59 -4.29 -10.73
C VAL A 28 17.16 -3.13 -9.89
N ASN A 29 17.20 -3.28 -8.58
CA ASN A 29 17.77 -2.27 -7.67
C ASN A 29 19.28 -2.07 -7.94
N ASN A 30 20.03 -3.15 -8.20
CA ASN A 30 21.43 -3.08 -8.56
C ASN A 30 21.67 -2.29 -9.86
N GLU A 31 20.76 -2.40 -10.84
CA GLU A 31 20.85 -1.62 -12.08
C GLU A 31 20.70 -0.11 -11.79
N TYR A 32 19.78 0.29 -10.89
CA TYR A 32 19.64 1.69 -10.46
C TYR A 32 20.85 2.15 -9.64
N LEU A 33 21.41 1.27 -8.80
CA LEU A 33 22.60 1.56 -8.01
C LEU A 33 23.80 1.82 -8.93
N ASN A 34 24.02 0.97 -9.94
CA ASN A 34 25.12 1.11 -10.91
C ASN A 34 25.00 2.40 -11.75
N ARG A 35 23.78 2.91 -11.91
CA ARG A 35 23.51 4.19 -12.59
C ARG A 35 23.56 5.39 -11.68
N GLU A 36 23.85 5.20 -10.38
CA GLU A 36 23.83 6.25 -9.36
C GLU A 36 22.49 6.99 -9.25
N THR A 37 21.38 6.28 -9.58
CA THR A 37 20.02 6.83 -9.56
C THR A 37 19.11 6.16 -8.52
N LEU A 38 19.68 5.26 -7.69
CA LEU A 38 18.96 4.64 -6.59
C LEU A 38 18.84 5.60 -5.41
N SER A 39 17.61 5.88 -4.99
CA SER A 39 17.33 6.57 -3.75
C SER A 39 16.87 5.58 -2.69
N VAL A 40 17.33 5.74 -1.46
CA VAL A 40 17.00 4.87 -0.32
C VAL A 40 16.35 5.68 0.78
N GLU A 41 15.14 5.25 1.16
CA GLU A 41 14.43 5.77 2.32
C GLU A 41 14.45 4.74 3.45
N THR A 42 14.93 5.15 4.62
CA THR A 42 14.94 4.29 5.82
C THR A 42 13.61 4.41 6.56
N LEU A 43 12.93 3.29 6.71
CA LEU A 43 11.72 3.24 7.52
C LEU A 43 12.07 3.34 8.99
N GLY A 44 11.42 4.27 9.71
CA GLY A 44 11.62 4.48 11.13
C GLY A 44 10.97 3.39 12.00
N ARG A 45 11.03 3.59 13.32
CA ARG A 45 10.33 2.72 14.28
C ARG A 45 8.81 2.82 14.06
N GLY A 46 8.11 1.70 14.20
CA GLY A 46 6.65 1.65 14.01
C GLY A 46 6.20 1.19 12.63
N PHE A 47 7.11 1.05 11.68
CA PHE A 47 6.83 0.37 10.41
C PHE A 47 6.97 -1.14 10.58
N ALA A 48 5.99 -1.89 10.08
CA ALA A 48 6.06 -3.34 10.01
C ALA A 48 6.21 -3.76 8.54
N TRP A 49 7.26 -4.52 8.25
CA TRP A 49 7.43 -5.19 6.98
C TRP A 49 6.88 -6.61 7.09
N LEU A 50 5.91 -6.95 6.27
CA LEU A 50 5.30 -8.27 6.23
C LEU A 50 5.43 -8.84 4.82
N ASP A 51 6.13 -9.95 4.71
CA ASP A 51 6.18 -10.73 3.46
C ASP A 51 4.89 -11.54 3.32
N THR A 52 4.39 -11.66 2.10
CA THR A 52 3.17 -12.41 1.77
C THR A 52 3.45 -13.47 0.69
N GLY A 53 4.69 -13.90 0.56
CA GLY A 53 5.16 -14.81 -0.48
C GLY A 53 4.66 -16.25 -0.39
N ASN A 54 4.08 -16.65 0.76
CA ASN A 54 3.42 -17.96 0.91
C ASN A 54 2.15 -17.84 1.75
N HIS A 55 1.37 -18.92 1.84
CA HIS A 55 0.07 -18.91 2.50
C HIS A 55 0.15 -18.60 4.00
N ASP A 56 1.15 -19.11 4.70
CA ASP A 56 1.33 -18.89 6.13
C ASP A 56 1.69 -17.43 6.43
N MET A 57 2.58 -16.85 5.63
CA MET A 57 2.96 -15.44 5.73
C MET A 57 1.79 -14.51 5.38
N LEU A 58 0.98 -14.86 4.37
CA LEU A 58 -0.21 -14.10 4.02
C LEU A 58 -1.23 -14.11 5.17
N LEU A 59 -1.45 -15.27 5.79
CA LEU A 59 -2.33 -15.41 6.95
C LEU A 59 -1.82 -14.58 8.14
N ALA A 60 -0.54 -14.67 8.46
CA ALA A 60 0.08 -13.89 9.53
C ALA A 60 -0.05 -12.36 9.28
N ALA A 61 0.12 -11.92 8.04
CA ALA A 61 -0.09 -10.53 7.67
C ALA A 61 -1.56 -10.09 7.84
N ALA A 62 -2.50 -10.94 7.44
CA ALA A 62 -3.93 -10.68 7.61
C ALA A 62 -4.33 -10.59 9.09
N ASP A 63 -3.82 -11.48 9.94
CA ASP A 63 -4.04 -11.47 11.38
C ASP A 63 -3.47 -10.20 12.03
N PHE A 64 -2.25 -9.80 11.63
CA PHE A 64 -1.63 -8.56 12.10
C PHE A 64 -2.49 -7.34 11.75
N VAL A 65 -2.90 -7.21 10.48
CA VAL A 65 -3.75 -6.11 10.00
C VAL A 65 -5.08 -6.10 10.76
N SER A 66 -5.73 -7.27 10.90
CA SER A 66 -7.01 -7.40 11.62
C SER A 66 -6.88 -6.98 13.08
N ALA A 67 -5.85 -7.44 13.78
CA ALA A 67 -5.61 -7.07 15.17
C ALA A 67 -5.37 -5.57 15.33
N PHE A 68 -4.56 -4.98 14.44
CA PHE A 68 -4.27 -3.56 14.46
C PHE A 68 -5.53 -2.71 14.21
N GLN A 69 -6.29 -3.02 13.16
CA GLN A 69 -7.52 -2.31 12.81
C GLN A 69 -8.55 -2.36 13.95
N LYS A 70 -8.78 -3.55 14.53
CA LYS A 70 -9.71 -3.73 15.64
C LYS A 70 -9.29 -2.99 16.92
N ARG A 71 -8.00 -2.89 17.18
CA ARG A 71 -7.46 -2.23 18.38
C ARG A 71 -7.43 -0.72 18.26
N GLN A 72 -7.13 -0.21 17.06
CA GLN A 72 -6.99 1.22 16.79
C GLN A 72 -8.28 1.87 16.28
N GLY A 73 -9.27 1.08 15.88
CA GLY A 73 -10.51 1.61 15.32
C GLY A 73 -10.33 2.32 13.97
N LEU A 74 -9.31 1.92 13.20
CA LEU A 74 -9.03 2.51 11.89
C LEU A 74 -8.83 1.42 10.83
N TYR A 75 -8.96 1.80 9.55
CA TYR A 75 -8.64 0.91 8.45
C TYR A 75 -7.27 1.25 7.84
N ILE A 76 -6.39 0.24 7.76
CA ILE A 76 -5.10 0.38 7.10
C ILE A 76 -5.32 0.57 5.59
N SER A 77 -4.65 1.57 5.01
CA SER A 77 -4.73 1.89 3.58
C SER A 77 -6.15 2.24 3.10
N CYS A 78 -6.99 2.83 3.95
CA CYS A 78 -8.27 3.38 3.55
C CYS A 78 -8.03 4.55 2.58
N ILE A 79 -8.18 4.30 1.28
CA ILE A 79 -7.82 5.28 0.24
C ILE A 79 -8.71 6.52 0.28
N GLU A 80 -9.98 6.37 0.62
CA GLU A 80 -10.95 7.46 0.74
C GLU A 80 -10.61 8.38 1.92
N GLU A 81 -10.28 7.80 3.08
CA GLU A 81 -9.82 8.58 4.25
C GLU A 81 -8.52 9.33 3.93
N ILE A 82 -7.56 8.67 3.29
CA ILE A 82 -6.29 9.29 2.88
C ILE A 82 -6.55 10.43 1.92
N ALA A 83 -7.41 10.24 0.91
CA ALA A 83 -7.77 11.26 -0.05
C ALA A 83 -8.46 12.46 0.62
N TYR A 84 -9.36 12.20 1.55
CA TYR A 84 -10.06 13.24 2.31
C TYR A 84 -9.07 14.02 3.20
N LYS A 85 -8.27 13.33 4.02
CA LYS A 85 -7.29 13.97 4.91
C LYS A 85 -6.21 14.75 4.16
N ARG A 86 -5.92 14.37 2.91
CA ARG A 86 -5.01 15.09 2.03
C ARG A 86 -5.67 16.21 1.21
N GLY A 87 -6.97 16.40 1.34
CA GLY A 87 -7.71 17.42 0.61
C GLY A 87 -7.90 17.13 -0.88
N PHE A 88 -7.76 15.87 -1.31
CA PHE A 88 -7.99 15.45 -2.70
C PHE A 88 -9.48 15.31 -3.00
N ILE A 89 -10.29 15.04 -1.97
CA ILE A 89 -11.76 14.97 -2.03
C ILE A 89 -12.35 15.79 -0.89
N THR A 90 -13.59 16.28 -1.10
CA THR A 90 -14.34 17.01 -0.07
C THR A 90 -15.08 16.04 0.86
N LYS A 91 -15.63 16.57 1.95
CA LYS A 91 -16.50 15.81 2.86
C LYS A 91 -17.71 15.22 2.13
N GLU A 92 -18.34 16.00 1.28
CA GLU A 92 -19.52 15.60 0.51
C GLU A 92 -19.19 14.43 -0.44
N GLN A 93 -18.03 14.51 -1.11
CA GLN A 93 -17.53 13.43 -1.95
C GLN A 93 -17.22 12.15 -1.15
N LEU A 94 -16.63 12.28 0.06
CA LEU A 94 -16.41 11.15 0.93
C LEU A 94 -17.72 10.46 1.34
N VAL A 95 -18.73 11.25 1.70
CA VAL A 95 -20.07 10.75 2.03
C VAL A 95 -20.70 10.07 0.83
N GLU A 96 -20.59 10.64 -0.38
CA GLU A 96 -21.08 10.04 -1.61
C GLU A 96 -20.44 8.67 -1.88
N LEU A 97 -19.12 8.56 -1.73
CA LEU A 97 -18.39 7.30 -1.87
C LEU A 97 -18.82 6.24 -0.84
N ALA A 98 -19.21 6.67 0.36
CA ALA A 98 -19.69 5.78 1.40
C ALA A 98 -21.10 5.20 1.12
N GLN A 99 -21.96 5.91 0.38
CA GLN A 99 -23.37 5.54 0.19
C GLN A 99 -23.58 4.08 -0.27
N PRO A 100 -22.92 3.58 -1.32
CA PRO A 100 -23.10 2.20 -1.78
C PRO A 100 -22.58 1.16 -0.76
N LEU A 101 -21.77 1.59 0.20
CA LEU A 101 -21.09 0.73 1.17
C LEU A 101 -21.71 0.76 2.57
N LEU A 102 -22.77 1.51 2.80
CA LEU A 102 -23.36 1.72 4.14
C LEU A 102 -23.82 0.44 4.85
N LYS A 103 -24.07 -0.64 4.11
CA LYS A 103 -24.38 -1.96 4.70
C LYS A 103 -23.16 -2.68 5.28
N THR A 104 -21.96 -2.19 5.01
CA THR A 104 -20.70 -2.77 5.48
C THR A 104 -20.11 -1.96 6.63
N ALA A 105 -19.22 -2.58 7.41
CA ALA A 105 -18.45 -1.87 8.43
C ALA A 105 -17.55 -0.78 7.82
N TYR A 106 -17.03 -1.01 6.62
CA TYR A 106 -16.18 -0.06 5.91
C TYR A 106 -16.94 1.23 5.54
N GLY A 107 -18.14 1.11 4.96
CA GLY A 107 -18.95 2.28 4.61
C GLY A 107 -19.36 3.10 5.83
N LYS A 108 -19.68 2.44 6.96
CA LYS A 108 -19.96 3.13 8.23
C LYS A 108 -18.74 3.90 8.73
N TYR A 109 -17.57 3.30 8.68
CA TYR A 109 -16.30 3.93 9.02
C TYR A 109 -16.05 5.21 8.18
N LEU A 110 -16.33 5.19 6.87
CA LEU A 110 -16.18 6.40 6.03
C LEU A 110 -17.10 7.54 6.47
N ILE A 111 -18.31 7.23 6.93
CA ILE A 111 -19.21 8.23 7.50
C ILE A 111 -18.64 8.79 8.81
N GLU A 112 -18.15 7.93 9.71
CA GLU A 112 -17.52 8.35 10.97
C GLU A 112 -16.34 9.30 10.71
N ILE A 113 -15.47 8.98 9.73
CA ILE A 113 -14.39 9.87 9.30
C ILE A 113 -14.92 11.22 8.78
N ALA A 114 -16.00 11.21 8.00
CA ALA A 114 -16.61 12.45 7.50
C ALA A 114 -17.22 13.30 8.63
N GLU A 115 -17.66 12.69 9.73
CA GLU A 115 -18.22 13.35 10.90
C GLU A 115 -17.15 13.87 11.88
N GLY A 116 -15.90 13.50 11.70
CA GLY A 116 -14.78 14.08 12.45
C GLY A 116 -14.11 13.13 13.45
N LEU A 117 -14.18 11.84 13.23
CA LEU A 117 -13.35 10.86 13.93
C LEU A 117 -11.88 11.01 13.57
#